data_46e2e317635c1ae6968e4165aa6adf0e
#
_entry.id   46e2e317635c1ae6968e4165aa6adf0e
#
_cell.length_a   1.000
_cell.length_b   1.000
_cell.length_c   1.000
_cell.angle_alpha   90.00
_cell.angle_beta   90.00
_cell.angle_gamma   90.00
#
_symmetry.space_group_name_H-M   'P 1'
#
loop_
_entity.id
_entity.type
_entity.pdbx_description
1 polymer ?
#
loop_
_entity_poly.entity_id
_entity_poly.type
_entity_poly.pdbx_seq_one_letter_code
_entity_poly.pdbx_strand_id
1 'polypeptide(L)'
;TIVSRGMAGGYTRFLPDEETHYRTPSMFKDQLVSALGGHAAEELIFGEASTGPSNDIEQVTRIARAMVTRWGMSDRLGPRTFGKTEEMVFLGREIAETRNYSEKIAEEIDDEVRRLIEEAQERARQMLRDKRDILEKLVNVLMEVETLEGETLTRLLSSDPKEPWPPTDLESKNQAPPPPAAEEQPRRP
;
A
#
# COMPACT_ATOMS: atom_id res chain seq x y z
N THR A 1 -7.54 6.64 -5.87
CA THR A 1 -8.60 7.66 -5.78
C THR A 1 -8.48 8.47 -4.50
N ILE A 2 -8.82 9.76 -4.59
CA ILE A 2 -8.96 10.68 -3.46
C ILE A 2 -10.44 10.92 -3.09
N VAL A 3 -11.37 10.20 -3.71
CA VAL A 3 -12.79 10.26 -3.36
C VAL A 3 -13.02 9.60 -2.01
N SER A 4 -13.56 10.35 -1.05
CA SER A 4 -13.84 9.85 0.30
C SER A 4 -14.93 8.77 0.29
N ARG A 5 -14.68 7.69 1.02
CA ARG A 5 -15.67 6.62 1.25
C ARG A 5 -15.73 6.26 2.74
N GLY A 6 -16.81 6.63 3.39
CA GLY A 6 -16.93 6.45 4.84
C GLY A 6 -15.89 7.25 5.61
N MET A 7 -15.07 6.59 6.42
CA MET A 7 -13.99 7.22 7.20
C MET A 7 -12.68 7.38 6.42
N ALA A 8 -12.55 6.78 5.22
CA ALA A 8 -11.35 6.87 4.41
C ALA A 8 -11.38 8.11 3.51
N GLY A 9 -10.36 8.96 3.57
CA GLY A 9 -10.19 10.13 2.70
C GLY A 9 -9.82 9.81 1.25
N GLY A 10 -9.42 8.56 1.00
CA GLY A 10 -9.05 8.01 -0.30
C GLY A 10 -8.52 6.60 -0.12
N TYR A 11 -8.22 5.89 -1.21
CA TYR A 11 -7.61 4.57 -1.13
C TYR A 11 -6.80 4.21 -2.37
N THR A 12 -5.79 3.37 -2.18
CA THR A 12 -5.06 2.70 -3.25
C THR A 12 -5.42 1.23 -3.25
N ARG A 13 -5.82 0.71 -4.42
CA ARG A 13 -6.10 -0.72 -4.61
C ARG A 13 -5.01 -1.35 -5.46
N PHE A 14 -4.33 -2.33 -4.90
CA PHE A 14 -3.40 -3.17 -5.64
C PHE A 14 -4.14 -4.38 -6.20
N LEU A 15 -3.95 -4.65 -7.48
CA LEU A 15 -4.40 -5.89 -8.11
C LEU A 15 -3.20 -6.83 -8.15
N PRO A 16 -3.31 -8.08 -7.68
CA PRO A 16 -2.25 -9.06 -7.85
C PRO A 16 -2.06 -9.36 -9.33
N ASP A 17 -0.82 -9.31 -9.81
CA ASP A 17 -0.49 -9.65 -11.21
C ASP A 17 -0.61 -11.15 -11.47
N GLU A 18 -0.43 -12.00 -10.45
CA GLU A 18 -0.58 -13.46 -10.52
C GLU A 18 -1.08 -14.02 -9.18
N GLU A 19 -1.72 -15.18 -9.19
CA GLU A 19 -2.04 -15.96 -7.98
C GLU A 19 -0.77 -16.56 -7.37
N THR A 20 -0.01 -15.75 -6.66
CA THR A 20 1.20 -16.20 -5.98
C THR A 20 0.81 -16.89 -4.67
N HIS A 21 0.88 -18.21 -4.64
CA HIS A 21 0.55 -19.02 -3.46
C HIS A 21 1.61 -18.91 -2.34
N TYR A 22 2.85 -18.60 -2.70
CA TYR A 22 3.98 -18.48 -1.77
C TYR A 22 4.58 -17.09 -1.81
N ARG A 23 4.84 -16.53 -0.64
CA ARG A 23 5.44 -15.20 -0.50
C ARG A 23 6.84 -15.29 0.07
N THR A 24 7.76 -14.56 -0.52
CA THR A 24 9.17 -14.49 -0.10
C THR A 24 9.39 -13.37 0.93
N PRO A 25 10.51 -13.40 1.70
CA PRO A 25 10.88 -12.29 2.59
C PRO A 25 10.97 -10.94 1.88
N SER A 26 11.46 -10.91 0.62
CA SER A 26 11.54 -9.68 -0.18
C SER A 26 10.15 -9.09 -0.47
N MET A 27 9.19 -9.92 -0.84
CA MET A 27 7.80 -9.48 -1.08
C MET A 27 7.17 -8.86 0.18
N PHE A 28 7.42 -9.45 1.36
CA PHE A 28 6.94 -8.87 2.61
C PHE A 28 7.64 -7.55 2.93
N LYS A 29 8.97 -7.45 2.73
CA LYS A 29 9.69 -6.18 2.90
C LYS A 29 9.15 -5.10 1.98
N ASP A 30 8.85 -5.40 0.72
CA ASP A 30 8.23 -4.45 -0.22
C ASP A 30 6.81 -4.06 0.22
N GLN A 31 6.05 -5.00 0.80
CA GLN A 31 4.73 -4.72 1.37
C GLN A 31 4.82 -3.78 2.58
N LEU A 32 5.81 -3.95 3.46
CA LEU A 32 6.06 -3.02 4.57
C LEU A 32 6.37 -1.60 4.06
N VAL A 33 7.24 -1.49 3.05
CA VAL A 33 7.58 -0.19 2.42
C VAL A 33 6.35 0.48 1.84
N SER A 34 5.53 -0.28 1.10
CA SER A 34 4.30 0.23 0.49
C SER A 34 3.30 0.74 1.52
N ALA A 35 3.08 -0.02 2.61
CA ALA A 35 2.16 0.36 3.66
C ALA A 35 2.63 1.60 4.45
N LEU A 36 3.95 1.79 4.60
CA LEU A 36 4.52 2.98 5.25
C LEU A 36 4.59 4.21 4.34
N GLY A 37 4.24 4.06 3.06
CA GLY A 37 4.33 5.14 2.07
C GLY A 37 3.52 6.38 2.45
N GLY A 38 2.28 6.20 2.93
CA GLY A 38 1.43 7.31 3.39
C GLY A 38 2.04 8.07 4.56
N HIS A 39 2.47 7.36 5.59
CA HIS A 39 3.14 7.94 6.75
C HIS A 39 4.40 8.73 6.35
N ALA A 40 5.26 8.14 5.50
CA ALA A 40 6.47 8.78 5.04
C ALA A 40 6.20 10.00 4.13
N ALA A 41 5.12 9.97 3.35
CA ALA A 41 4.70 11.11 2.53
C ALA A 41 4.21 12.28 3.38
N GLU A 42 3.42 12.02 4.44
CA GLU A 42 3.00 13.07 5.37
C GLU A 42 4.22 13.72 6.06
N GLU A 43 5.15 12.92 6.57
CA GLU A 43 6.39 13.45 7.17
C GLU A 43 7.20 14.29 6.16
N LEU A 44 7.30 13.87 4.90
CA LEU A 44 8.06 14.57 3.88
C LEU A 44 7.44 15.91 3.49
N ILE A 45 6.12 15.98 3.41
CA ILE A 45 5.39 17.15 2.90
C ILE A 45 5.00 18.12 4.02
N PHE A 46 4.53 17.59 5.14
CA PHE A 46 3.99 18.39 6.25
C PHE A 46 4.97 18.52 7.44
N GLY A 47 6.04 17.72 7.46
CA GLY A 47 7.01 17.69 8.57
C GLY A 47 6.56 16.85 9.77
N GLU A 48 5.32 16.37 9.76
CA GLU A 48 4.74 15.51 10.79
C GLU A 48 3.71 14.55 10.19
N ALA A 49 3.54 13.39 10.81
CA ALA A 49 2.52 12.43 10.40
C ALA A 49 1.26 12.56 11.25
N SER A 50 0.10 12.44 10.62
CA SER A 50 -1.19 12.44 11.27
C SER A 50 -1.58 11.05 11.80
N THR A 51 -2.80 10.91 12.31
CA THR A 51 -3.39 9.61 12.68
C THR A 51 -3.98 8.85 11.47
N GLY A 52 -3.97 9.44 10.28
CA GLY A 52 -4.49 8.83 9.05
C GLY A 52 -3.91 7.43 8.77
N PRO A 53 -2.57 7.25 8.82
CA PRO A 53 -1.91 5.98 8.57
C PRO A 53 -2.01 4.93 9.69
N SER A 54 -2.83 5.12 10.73
CA SER A 54 -2.87 4.21 11.91
C SER A 54 -3.12 2.76 11.55
N ASN A 55 -4.04 2.47 10.63
CA ASN A 55 -4.33 1.12 10.17
C ASN A 55 -3.15 0.49 9.42
N ASP A 56 -2.42 1.29 8.64
CA ASP A 56 -1.22 0.82 7.92
C ASP A 56 -0.10 0.49 8.90
N ILE A 57 0.08 1.26 9.96
CA ILE A 57 1.05 1.00 11.04
C ILE A 57 0.71 -0.30 11.77
N GLU A 58 -0.57 -0.53 12.09
CA GLU A 58 -1.00 -1.80 12.69
C GLU A 58 -0.72 -2.99 11.77
N GLN A 59 -1.02 -2.85 10.48
CA GLN A 59 -0.73 -3.88 9.49
C GLN A 59 0.76 -4.16 9.36
N VAL A 60 1.60 -3.13 9.29
CA VAL A 60 3.07 -3.23 9.23
C VAL A 60 3.60 -3.98 10.44
N THR A 61 3.16 -3.60 11.64
CA THR A 61 3.57 -4.27 12.89
C THR A 61 3.20 -5.74 12.90
N ARG A 62 1.98 -6.07 12.47
CA ARG A 62 1.49 -7.45 12.39
C ARG A 62 2.30 -8.29 11.39
N ILE A 63 2.60 -7.75 10.21
CA ILE A 63 3.37 -8.44 9.18
C ILE A 63 4.82 -8.65 9.65
N ALA A 64 5.49 -7.61 10.13
CA ALA A 64 6.86 -7.70 10.62
C ALA A 64 6.98 -8.72 11.76
N ARG A 65 6.04 -8.72 12.71
CA ARG A 65 5.98 -9.70 13.78
C ARG A 65 5.78 -11.12 13.25
N ALA A 66 4.88 -11.33 12.28
CA ALA A 66 4.67 -12.63 11.65
C ALA A 66 5.91 -13.12 10.87
N MET A 67 6.64 -12.22 10.18
CA MET A 67 7.91 -12.57 9.53
C MET A 67 8.92 -13.17 10.52
N VAL A 68 9.02 -12.55 11.68
CA VAL A 68 9.97 -12.99 12.73
C VAL A 68 9.47 -14.23 13.45
N THR A 69 8.20 -14.24 13.89
CA THR A 69 7.72 -15.27 14.85
C THR A 69 7.07 -16.48 14.20
N ARG A 70 6.46 -16.33 13.01
CA ARG A 70 5.68 -17.41 12.38
C ARG A 70 6.37 -18.01 11.16
N TRP A 71 7.04 -17.18 10.35
CA TRP A 71 7.59 -17.64 9.08
C TRP A 71 9.10 -17.85 9.10
N GLY A 72 9.78 -17.58 10.24
CA GLY A 72 11.22 -17.79 10.40
C GLY A 72 12.05 -16.97 9.41
N MET A 73 11.61 -15.73 9.11
CA MET A 73 12.24 -14.84 8.13
C MET A 73 13.22 -13.84 8.75
N SER A 74 13.70 -14.10 9.97
CA SER A 74 14.76 -13.32 10.60
C SER A 74 16.10 -14.05 10.45
N ASP A 75 17.09 -13.36 9.88
CA ASP A 75 18.45 -13.88 9.76
C ASP A 75 19.11 -14.06 11.13
N ARG A 76 18.78 -13.21 12.11
CA ARG A 76 19.33 -13.21 13.46
C ARG A 76 18.77 -14.37 14.30
N LEU A 77 17.46 -14.61 14.21
CA LEU A 77 16.77 -15.62 15.01
C LEU A 77 16.68 -16.98 14.32
N GLY A 78 16.94 -17.01 13.01
CA GLY A 78 16.94 -18.24 12.20
C GLY A 78 15.53 -18.75 11.84
N PRO A 79 15.44 -19.87 11.09
CA PRO A 79 14.20 -20.40 10.55
C PRO A 79 13.46 -21.23 11.62
N ARG A 80 12.87 -20.56 12.59
CA ARG A 80 12.09 -21.18 13.66
C ARG A 80 10.88 -20.33 14.02
N THR A 81 9.93 -20.93 14.73
CA THR A 81 8.71 -20.25 15.19
C THR A 81 8.77 -19.96 16.69
N PHE A 82 8.12 -18.87 17.10
CA PHE A 82 8.01 -18.40 18.47
C PHE A 82 6.54 -18.18 18.84
N GLY A 83 6.16 -18.60 20.04
CA GLY A 83 4.77 -18.60 20.47
C GLY A 83 4.00 -19.83 19.92
N LYS A 84 3.12 -20.39 20.71
CA LYS A 84 2.13 -21.36 20.24
C LYS A 84 0.80 -20.63 20.15
N THR A 85 0.20 -20.58 18.96
CA THR A 85 -1.23 -20.30 18.84
C THR A 85 -1.92 -21.61 19.24
N GLU A 86 -2.35 -21.74 20.49
CA GLU A 86 -3.27 -22.82 20.84
C GLU A 86 -4.62 -22.46 20.22
N GLU A 87 -4.99 -23.17 19.16
CA GLU A 87 -6.35 -23.24 18.69
C GLU A 87 -7.20 -23.97 19.75
N MET A 88 -7.55 -23.26 20.81
CA MET A 88 -8.57 -23.73 21.75
C MET A 88 -9.94 -23.46 21.14
N VAL A 89 -10.43 -24.43 20.36
CA VAL A 89 -11.72 -24.42 19.65
C VAL A 89 -12.92 -24.47 20.59
N PHE A 90 -12.79 -24.32 21.88
CA PHE A 90 -13.97 -24.34 22.75
C PHE A 90 -13.89 -23.33 23.93
N LEU A 91 -15.00 -22.59 24.10
CA LEU A 91 -15.33 -21.78 25.28
C LEU A 91 -14.69 -20.38 25.37
N GLY A 92 -15.12 -19.40 24.56
CA GLY A 92 -15.31 -18.00 25.01
C GLY A 92 -14.19 -17.30 25.81
N ARG A 93 -12.97 -17.85 25.82
CA ARG A 93 -11.78 -17.27 26.44
C ARG A 93 -10.92 -16.65 25.35
N GLU A 94 -10.49 -15.41 25.58
CA GLU A 94 -9.48 -14.74 24.81
C GLU A 94 -8.32 -15.68 24.50
N ILE A 95 -7.91 -15.73 23.21
CA ILE A 95 -6.77 -16.52 22.75
C ILE A 95 -5.52 -15.91 23.37
N ALA A 96 -5.08 -16.41 24.51
CA ALA A 96 -3.82 -16.00 25.11
C ALA A 96 -2.69 -16.67 24.31
N GLU A 97 -1.88 -15.88 23.62
CA GLU A 97 -0.63 -16.33 23.04
C GLU A 97 0.29 -16.82 24.19
N THR A 98 0.42 -18.12 24.35
CA THR A 98 1.29 -18.69 25.39
C THR A 98 2.74 -18.51 24.95
N ARG A 99 3.49 -17.65 25.64
CA ARG A 99 4.93 -17.47 25.41
C ARG A 99 5.66 -18.78 25.73
N ASN A 100 6.36 -19.33 24.75
CA ASN A 100 7.20 -20.54 24.89
C ASN A 100 8.70 -20.21 24.74
N TYR A 101 9.08 -18.97 25.00
CA TYR A 101 10.45 -18.46 24.87
C TYR A 101 10.82 -17.53 26.04
N SER A 102 12.14 -17.39 26.27
CA SER A 102 12.70 -16.57 27.36
C SER A 102 12.52 -15.08 27.11
N GLU A 103 12.64 -14.25 28.17
CA GLU A 103 12.61 -12.78 28.05
C GLU A 103 13.69 -12.28 27.10
N LYS A 104 14.88 -12.88 27.09
CA LYS A 104 15.94 -12.53 26.16
C LYS A 104 15.53 -12.71 24.70
N ILE A 105 14.81 -13.79 24.38
CA ILE A 105 14.29 -14.02 23.02
C ILE A 105 13.15 -13.03 22.71
N ALA A 106 12.35 -12.64 23.71
CA ALA A 106 11.33 -11.60 23.52
C ALA A 106 11.95 -10.27 23.12
N GLU A 107 13.02 -9.86 23.78
CA GLU A 107 13.80 -8.66 23.42
C GLU A 107 14.37 -8.76 22.00
N GLU A 108 14.96 -9.90 21.65
CA GLU A 108 15.49 -10.14 20.30
C GLU A 108 14.40 -10.12 19.21
N ILE A 109 13.19 -10.60 19.50
CA ILE A 109 12.03 -10.52 18.60
C ILE A 109 11.62 -9.07 18.41
N ASP A 110 11.49 -8.28 19.48
CA ASP A 110 11.10 -6.88 19.42
C ASP A 110 12.15 -6.04 18.68
N ASP A 111 13.45 -6.32 18.88
CA ASP A 111 14.53 -5.69 18.14
C ASP A 111 14.45 -5.97 16.63
N GLU A 112 14.22 -7.23 16.24
CA GLU A 112 14.10 -7.62 14.83
C GLU A 112 12.85 -7.02 14.16
N VAL A 113 11.72 -7.00 14.87
CA VAL A 113 10.49 -6.34 14.39
C VAL A 113 10.74 -4.85 14.17
N ARG A 114 11.36 -4.17 15.13
CA ARG A 114 11.73 -2.76 15.03
C ARG A 114 12.65 -2.53 13.84
N ARG A 115 13.70 -3.31 13.70
CA ARG A 115 14.66 -3.20 12.58
C ARG A 115 13.98 -3.31 11.22
N LEU A 116 13.09 -4.29 11.04
CA LEU A 116 12.34 -4.47 9.78
C LEU A 116 11.47 -3.25 9.46
N ILE A 117 10.82 -2.68 10.47
CA ILE A 117 9.96 -1.51 10.28
C ILE A 117 10.79 -0.26 9.97
N GLU A 118 11.89 -0.03 10.70
CA GLU A 118 12.79 1.11 10.48
C GLU A 118 13.46 1.06 9.09
N GLU A 119 13.92 -0.13 8.67
CA GLU A 119 14.46 -0.32 7.31
C GLU A 119 13.41 -0.02 6.22
N ALA A 120 12.18 -0.49 6.43
CA ALA A 120 11.10 -0.23 5.48
C ALA A 120 10.71 1.25 5.44
N GLN A 121 10.66 1.92 6.59
CA GLN A 121 10.37 3.35 6.69
C GLN A 121 11.44 4.20 6.00
N GLU A 122 12.72 3.92 6.25
CA GLU A 122 13.79 4.67 5.60
C GLU A 122 13.79 4.45 4.09
N ARG A 123 13.53 3.22 3.63
CA ARG A 123 13.38 2.93 2.20
C ARG A 123 12.20 3.68 1.59
N ALA A 124 11.05 3.76 2.28
CA ALA A 124 9.90 4.53 1.83
C ALA A 124 10.22 6.03 1.71
N ARG A 125 10.87 6.61 2.72
CA ARG A 125 11.32 8.01 2.70
C ARG A 125 12.28 8.28 1.54
N GLN A 126 13.25 7.39 1.32
CA GLN A 126 14.21 7.56 0.23
C GLN A 126 13.52 7.50 -1.14
N MET A 127 12.63 6.53 -1.36
CA MET A 127 11.87 6.42 -2.61
C MET A 127 11.02 7.67 -2.88
N LEU A 128 10.38 8.23 -1.86
CA LEU A 128 9.57 9.44 -2.00
C LEU A 128 10.42 10.68 -2.26
N ARG A 129 11.60 10.80 -1.64
CA ARG A 129 12.56 11.88 -1.95
C ARG A 129 13.03 11.80 -3.41
N ASP A 130 13.42 10.61 -3.85
CA ASP A 130 13.94 10.36 -5.20
C ASP A 130 12.88 10.57 -6.29
N LYS A 131 11.60 10.36 -5.94
CA LYS A 131 10.46 10.45 -6.85
C LYS A 131 9.50 11.60 -6.51
N ARG A 132 10.00 12.63 -5.83
CA ARG A 132 9.19 13.76 -5.38
C ARG A 132 8.44 14.44 -6.53
N ASP A 133 9.12 14.65 -7.65
CA ASP A 133 8.51 15.29 -8.82
C ASP A 133 7.33 14.48 -9.38
N ILE A 134 7.45 13.15 -9.39
CA ILE A 134 6.35 12.24 -9.77
C ILE A 134 5.21 12.30 -8.76
N LEU A 135 5.52 12.36 -7.45
CA LEU A 135 4.51 12.50 -6.41
C LEU A 135 3.71 13.80 -6.59
N GLU A 136 4.38 14.92 -6.81
CA GLU A 136 3.74 16.21 -7.03
C GLU A 136 2.89 16.21 -8.32
N LYS A 137 3.38 15.60 -9.41
CA LYS A 137 2.61 15.42 -10.64
C LYS A 137 1.35 14.57 -10.39
N LEU A 138 1.49 13.45 -9.66
CA LEU A 138 0.37 12.59 -9.30
C LEU A 138 -0.70 13.34 -8.49
N VAL A 139 -0.29 14.15 -7.52
CA VAL A 139 -1.19 14.97 -6.71
C VAL A 139 -1.97 15.94 -7.61
N ASN A 140 -1.29 16.69 -8.48
CA ASN A 140 -1.93 17.65 -9.37
C ASN A 140 -2.97 16.97 -10.27
N VAL A 141 -2.63 15.83 -10.86
CA VAL A 141 -3.56 15.08 -11.72
C VAL A 141 -4.75 14.53 -10.90
N LEU A 142 -4.53 13.99 -9.71
CA LEU A 142 -5.62 13.50 -8.85
C LEU A 142 -6.55 14.63 -8.39
N MET A 143 -6.04 15.83 -8.17
CA MET A 143 -6.88 17.00 -7.86
C MET A 143 -7.82 17.40 -8.99
N GLU A 144 -7.50 17.03 -10.24
CA GLU A 144 -8.32 17.29 -11.41
C GLU A 144 -9.30 16.15 -11.73
N VAL A 145 -8.80 14.89 -11.68
CA VAL A 145 -9.59 13.73 -12.14
C VAL A 145 -10.10 12.84 -11.01
N GLU A 146 -9.70 13.09 -9.77
CA GLU A 146 -10.09 12.39 -8.53
C GLU A 146 -9.75 10.89 -8.50
N THR A 147 -9.66 10.23 -9.64
CA THR A 147 -9.41 8.78 -9.73
C THR A 147 -8.48 8.47 -10.91
N LEU A 148 -7.45 7.65 -10.65
CA LEU A 148 -6.53 7.12 -11.67
C LEU A 148 -6.51 5.60 -11.56
N GLU A 149 -6.59 4.90 -12.69
CA GLU A 149 -6.66 3.44 -12.76
C GLU A 149 -5.81 2.87 -13.91
N GLY A 150 -5.39 1.60 -13.75
CA GLY A 150 -4.79 0.78 -14.79
C GLY A 150 -3.64 1.43 -15.54
N GLU A 151 -3.71 1.38 -16.87
CA GLU A 151 -2.65 1.90 -17.75
C GLU A 151 -2.40 3.40 -17.58
N THR A 152 -3.45 4.18 -17.29
CA THR A 152 -3.33 5.63 -17.08
C THR A 152 -2.42 5.94 -15.89
N LEU A 153 -2.61 5.26 -14.77
CA LEU A 153 -1.76 5.39 -13.59
C LEU A 153 -0.32 4.91 -13.90
N THR A 154 -0.18 3.75 -14.56
CA THR A 154 1.14 3.20 -14.92
C THR A 154 1.92 4.15 -15.83
N ARG A 155 1.27 4.73 -16.82
CA ARG A 155 1.88 5.72 -17.72
C ARG A 155 2.29 6.99 -16.99
N LEU A 156 1.46 7.50 -16.09
CA LEU A 156 1.79 8.67 -15.28
C LEU A 156 3.04 8.40 -14.43
N LEU A 157 3.11 7.26 -13.75
CA LEU A 157 4.24 6.90 -12.90
C LEU A 157 5.55 6.66 -13.68
N SER A 158 5.45 6.32 -14.99
CA SER A 158 6.58 6.06 -15.87
C SER A 158 6.94 7.27 -16.73
N SER A 159 6.13 8.34 -16.76
CA SER A 159 6.35 9.53 -17.59
C SER A 159 7.44 10.43 -17.01
N ASP A 160 8.01 11.30 -17.86
CA ASP A 160 8.86 12.39 -17.40
C ASP A 160 8.03 13.31 -16.49
N PRO A 161 8.50 13.64 -15.28
CA PRO A 161 7.79 14.57 -14.39
C PRO A 161 7.47 15.91 -15.02
N LYS A 162 8.30 16.36 -15.96
CA LYS A 162 8.17 17.64 -16.65
C LYS A 162 7.21 17.62 -17.84
N GLU A 163 6.82 16.43 -18.28
CA GLU A 163 5.87 16.29 -19.38
C GLU A 163 4.45 16.66 -18.92
N PRO A 164 3.71 17.50 -19.67
CA PRO A 164 2.34 17.86 -19.31
C PRO A 164 1.42 16.63 -19.28
N TRP A 165 0.43 16.66 -18.42
CA TRP A 165 -0.60 15.66 -18.33
C TRP A 165 -1.96 16.26 -18.75
N PRO A 166 -2.83 15.55 -19.51
CA PRO A 166 -2.59 14.23 -20.13
C PRO A 166 -1.62 14.31 -21.31
N PRO A 167 -0.91 13.20 -21.65
CA PRO A 167 -0.16 13.12 -22.90
C PRO A 167 -1.11 13.27 -24.10
N THR A 168 -0.65 13.94 -25.14
CA THR A 168 -1.45 14.32 -26.33
C THR A 168 -2.21 13.15 -26.99
N ASP A 169 -1.70 11.91 -26.84
CA ASP A 169 -2.33 10.71 -27.37
C ASP A 169 -3.50 10.17 -26.52
N LEU A 170 -3.67 10.64 -25.29
CA LEU A 170 -4.81 10.27 -24.44
C LEU A 170 -6.01 11.23 -24.63
N GLU A 171 -5.78 12.48 -24.99
CA GLU A 171 -6.86 13.44 -25.32
C GLU A 171 -7.72 12.93 -26.47
N SER A 172 -7.10 12.24 -27.45
CA SER A 172 -7.81 11.71 -28.62
C SER A 172 -8.71 10.49 -28.32
N LYS A 173 -8.47 9.76 -27.22
CA LYS A 173 -9.27 8.58 -26.84
C LYS A 173 -10.45 8.91 -25.93
N ASN A 174 -10.47 10.07 -25.29
CA ASN A 174 -11.53 10.50 -24.38
C ASN A 174 -12.64 11.32 -25.05
N GLN A 175 -12.55 11.56 -26.35
CA GLN A 175 -13.69 12.09 -27.10
C GLN A 175 -14.71 10.96 -27.28
N ALA A 176 -15.76 10.99 -26.46
CA ALA A 176 -16.90 10.12 -26.64
C ALA A 176 -17.40 10.25 -28.09
N PRO A 177 -17.75 9.15 -28.77
CA PRO A 177 -18.32 9.24 -30.11
C PRO A 177 -19.56 10.15 -30.04
N PRO A 178 -19.75 11.03 -31.06
CA PRO A 178 -20.92 11.90 -31.09
C PRO A 178 -22.18 11.05 -30.96
N PRO A 179 -23.20 11.52 -30.22
CA PRO A 179 -24.45 10.78 -30.09
C PRO A 179 -24.98 10.45 -31.49
N PRO A 180 -25.54 9.24 -31.70
CA PRO A 180 -26.10 8.85 -32.99
C PRO A 180 -27.15 9.91 -33.39
N ALA A 181 -27.03 10.37 -34.65
CA ALA A 181 -27.97 11.31 -35.21
C ALA A 181 -29.39 10.81 -34.98
N ALA A 182 -30.26 11.63 -34.40
CA ALA A 182 -31.64 11.30 -34.15
C ALA A 182 -32.27 10.89 -35.51
N GLU A 183 -32.64 9.64 -35.64
CA GLU A 183 -33.45 9.15 -36.77
C GLU A 183 -34.76 9.96 -36.79
N GLU A 184 -34.91 10.78 -37.82
CA GLU A 184 -36.20 11.46 -38.11
C GLU A 184 -37.26 10.37 -38.30
N GLN A 185 -38.17 10.25 -37.32
CA GLN A 185 -39.34 9.41 -37.46
C GLN A 185 -40.22 9.98 -38.60
N PRO A 186 -40.57 9.17 -39.59
CA PRO A 186 -41.47 9.62 -40.66
C PRO A 186 -42.79 9.98 -40.06
N ARG A 187 -43.26 11.20 -40.30
CA ARG A 187 -44.64 11.65 -39.96
C ARG A 187 -45.64 10.74 -40.70
N ARG A 188 -46.42 10.01 -39.93
CA ARG A 188 -47.55 9.23 -40.46
C ARG A 188 -48.63 10.23 -40.93
N PRO A 189 -49.32 9.87 -42.03
CA PRO A 189 -50.38 10.70 -42.62
C PRO A 189 -51.65 10.77 -41.79
#